data_00986f3b8ff44a9a845c245cce81ee5e
#
_entry.id   00986f3b8ff44a9a845c245cce81ee5e
#
_cell.length_a   1.000
_cell.length_b   1.000
_cell.length_c   1.000
_cell.angle_alpha   90.00
_cell.angle_beta   90.00
_cell.angle_gamma   90.00
#
_symmetry.space_group_name_H-M   'P 1'
#
loop_
_entity.id
_entity.type
_entity.pdbx_description
1 polymer ?
#
loop_
_entity_poly.entity_id
_entity_poly.type
_entity_poly.pdbx_seq_one_letter_code
_entity_poly.pdbx_strand_id
1 'polypeptide(L)'
;MAAYEDENVLVVPRSLFDELGSFQGLASNCDHYLPQFLAPENNFFLPREDAEEDPSYKQIIPYAIFRHENRFLRYVRGKKSGEQRLASKASIGIGGHINQDDAAQASLQRDTYMTGVEREINEELVIAGNYTQRVIALINDDSNEVGQVHLGVVHLFDLD
;
A
#
# COMPACT_ATOMS: atom_id res chain seq x y z
N MET A 1 1.03 16.50 18.53
CA MET A 1 2.06 15.51 18.21
C MET A 1 1.69 14.79 16.92
N ALA A 2 2.60 14.76 15.98
CA ALA A 2 2.35 14.04 14.73
C ALA A 2 2.30 12.53 14.99
N ALA A 3 1.28 11.86 14.47
CA ALA A 3 1.11 10.41 14.63
C ALA A 3 2.21 9.62 13.90
N TYR A 4 3.11 10.29 13.19
CA TYR A 4 4.08 9.70 12.28
C TYR A 4 5.54 10.00 12.65
N GLU A 5 5.78 10.56 13.86
CA GLU A 5 7.08 11.12 14.22
C GLU A 5 8.27 10.18 13.98
N ASP A 6 8.08 8.89 14.22
CA ASP A 6 9.17 7.92 14.15
C ASP A 6 8.98 6.89 13.02
N GLU A 7 8.05 7.14 12.09
CA GLU A 7 7.80 6.20 11.01
C GLU A 7 8.50 6.64 9.72
N ASN A 8 9.30 5.75 9.16
CA ASN A 8 9.88 5.90 7.81
C ASN A 8 9.13 4.98 6.87
N VAL A 9 8.67 5.53 5.74
CA VAL A 9 7.82 4.82 4.78
C VAL A 9 8.52 4.63 3.45
N LEU A 10 8.18 3.54 2.77
CA LEU A 10 8.76 3.20 1.48
C LEU A 10 8.22 4.10 0.39
N VAL A 11 9.12 4.72 -0.37
CA VAL A 11 8.78 5.61 -1.47
C VAL A 11 9.58 5.26 -2.73
N VAL A 12 9.03 5.67 -3.87
CA VAL A 12 9.74 5.71 -5.15
C VAL A 12 9.71 7.14 -5.68
N PRO A 13 10.73 7.58 -6.45
CA PRO A 13 10.69 8.89 -7.09
C PRO A 13 9.51 8.97 -8.07
N ARG A 14 8.81 10.08 -8.08
CA ARG A 14 7.78 10.35 -9.09
C ARG A 14 8.34 10.24 -10.51
N SER A 15 9.60 10.67 -10.69
CA SER A 15 10.28 10.60 -11.99
C SER A 15 10.35 9.17 -12.54
N LEU A 16 10.54 8.17 -11.69
CA LEU A 16 10.53 6.77 -12.12
C LEU A 16 9.16 6.37 -12.67
N PHE A 17 8.09 6.76 -11.98
CA PHE A 17 6.74 6.51 -12.44
C PHE A 17 6.47 7.17 -13.79
N ASP A 18 6.91 8.42 -13.96
CA ASP A 18 6.76 9.15 -15.21
C ASP A 18 7.54 8.50 -16.36
N GLU A 19 8.76 8.03 -16.10
CA GLU A 19 9.58 7.31 -17.09
C GLU A 19 8.93 6.01 -17.56
N LEU A 20 8.30 5.29 -16.62
CA LEU A 20 7.61 4.02 -16.93
C LEU A 20 6.26 4.26 -17.64
N GLY A 21 5.75 5.47 -17.59
CA GLY A 21 4.46 5.86 -18.15
C GLY A 21 3.41 6.05 -17.07
N SER A 22 3.28 7.28 -16.56
CA SER A 22 2.30 7.60 -15.53
C SER A 22 0.87 7.45 -16.09
N PHE A 23 -0.04 7.10 -15.20
CA PHE A 23 -1.46 6.93 -15.53
C PHE A 23 -2.32 7.56 -14.44
N GLN A 24 -3.58 7.76 -14.75
CA GLN A 24 -4.60 8.19 -13.82
C GLN A 24 -5.65 7.09 -13.70
N GLY A 25 -6.04 6.72 -12.47
CA GLY A 25 -7.00 5.67 -12.22
C GLY A 25 -6.35 4.32 -11.99
N LEU A 26 -6.88 3.28 -12.62
CA LEU A 26 -6.42 1.90 -12.47
C LEU A 26 -5.57 1.47 -13.64
N ALA A 27 -4.53 0.70 -13.36
CA ALA A 27 -3.73 0.02 -14.38
C ALA A 27 -3.61 -1.46 -14.02
N SER A 28 -3.86 -2.34 -14.99
CA SER A 28 -3.78 -3.79 -14.77
C SER A 28 -2.45 -4.41 -15.21
N ASN A 29 -1.61 -3.65 -15.92
CA ASN A 29 -0.30 -4.10 -16.38
C ASN A 29 0.76 -3.97 -15.27
N CYS A 30 0.52 -4.62 -14.15
CA CYS A 30 1.35 -4.51 -12.95
C CYS A 30 2.80 -4.92 -13.20
N ASP A 31 3.05 -5.89 -14.07
CA ASP A 31 4.39 -6.39 -14.37
C ASP A 31 5.29 -5.35 -15.05
N HIS A 32 4.69 -4.32 -15.64
CA HIS A 32 5.44 -3.21 -16.24
C HIS A 32 6.02 -2.27 -15.17
N TYR A 33 5.34 -2.16 -14.02
CA TYR A 33 5.68 -1.18 -12.99
C TYR A 33 6.30 -1.81 -11.75
N LEU A 34 5.68 -2.84 -11.22
CA LEU A 34 5.98 -3.33 -9.88
C LEU A 34 7.40 -3.83 -9.70
N PRO A 35 7.98 -4.61 -10.64
CA PRO A 35 9.38 -5.01 -10.49
C PRO A 35 10.35 -3.83 -10.42
N GLN A 36 10.04 -2.74 -11.13
CA GLN A 36 10.87 -1.52 -11.10
C GLN A 36 10.72 -0.77 -9.79
N PHE A 37 9.49 -0.65 -9.29
CA PHE A 37 9.24 0.02 -8.01
C PHE A 37 9.86 -0.73 -6.83
N LEU A 38 9.85 -2.05 -6.88
CA LEU A 38 10.34 -2.88 -5.78
C LEU A 38 11.82 -3.24 -5.89
N ALA A 39 12.48 -2.87 -7.00
CA ALA A 39 13.92 -3.03 -7.13
C ALA A 39 14.64 -2.18 -6.06
N PRO A 40 15.58 -2.77 -5.28
CA PRO A 40 16.19 -2.04 -4.15
C PRO A 40 16.88 -0.74 -4.54
N GLU A 41 17.40 -0.64 -5.75
CA GLU A 41 18.07 0.57 -6.26
C GLU A 41 17.10 1.71 -6.58
N ASN A 42 15.79 1.42 -6.66
CA ASN A 42 14.78 2.38 -7.10
C ASN A 42 13.90 2.91 -5.96
N ASN A 43 14.02 2.36 -4.77
CA ASN A 43 13.19 2.78 -3.65
C ASN A 43 14.04 3.04 -2.42
N PHE A 44 13.46 3.76 -1.47
CA PHE A 44 14.11 4.07 -0.21
C PHE A 44 13.05 4.50 0.81
N PHE A 45 13.49 4.71 2.05
CA PHE A 45 12.60 5.12 3.12
C PHE A 45 12.78 6.60 3.40
N LEU A 46 11.65 7.31 3.55
CA LEU A 46 11.61 8.71 4.00
C LEU A 46 10.79 8.80 5.27
N PRO A 47 11.08 9.79 6.13
CA PRO A 47 10.16 10.10 7.23
C PRO A 47 8.76 10.35 6.67
N ARG A 48 7.76 9.74 7.27
CA ARG A 48 6.37 9.82 6.79
C ARG A 48 5.89 11.26 6.70
N GLU A 49 6.28 12.09 7.67
CA GLU A 49 5.92 13.50 7.67
C GLU A 49 6.39 14.20 6.38
N ASP A 50 7.63 13.95 5.97
CA ASP A 50 8.18 14.52 4.73
C ASP A 50 7.50 13.93 3.49
N ALA A 51 7.28 12.62 3.49
CA ALA A 51 6.66 11.93 2.35
C ALA A 51 5.23 12.40 2.10
N GLU A 52 4.49 12.75 3.15
CA GLU A 52 3.10 13.22 3.02
C GLU A 52 3.00 14.62 2.40
N GLU A 53 4.09 15.37 2.36
CA GLU A 53 4.11 16.74 1.86
C GLU A 53 4.86 16.93 0.55
N ASP A 54 5.52 15.89 0.05
CA ASP A 54 6.40 16.03 -1.13
C ASP A 54 5.94 15.17 -2.31
N PRO A 55 5.26 15.78 -3.30
CA PRO A 55 4.78 15.05 -4.48
C PRO A 55 5.89 14.62 -5.45
N SER A 56 7.15 14.92 -5.16
CA SER A 56 8.29 14.36 -5.91
C SER A 56 8.46 12.86 -5.65
N TYR A 57 7.76 12.33 -4.65
CA TYR A 57 7.82 10.92 -4.27
C TYR A 57 6.41 10.35 -4.16
N LYS A 58 6.29 9.06 -4.45
CA LYS A 58 5.07 8.30 -4.23
C LYS A 58 5.33 7.26 -3.15
N GLN A 59 4.52 7.26 -2.10
CA GLN A 59 4.54 6.18 -1.12
C GLN A 59 3.88 4.96 -1.72
N ILE A 60 4.51 3.80 -1.58
CA ILE A 60 3.96 2.53 -2.06
C ILE A 60 2.99 2.00 -1.00
N ILE A 61 1.71 1.96 -1.33
CA ILE A 61 0.64 1.59 -0.42
C ILE A 61 0.00 0.28 -0.87
N PRO A 62 0.27 -0.84 -0.20
CA PRO A 62 -0.51 -2.04 -0.45
C PRO A 62 -1.96 -1.81 -0.03
N TYR A 63 -2.87 -2.27 -0.86
CA TYR A 63 -4.31 -2.18 -0.63
C TYR A 63 -4.91 -3.56 -0.85
N ALA A 64 -5.27 -4.24 0.23
CA ALA A 64 -5.70 -5.63 0.19
C ALA A 64 -7.22 -5.72 0.16
N ILE A 65 -7.76 -6.43 -0.84
CA ILE A 65 -9.16 -6.79 -0.88
C ILE A 65 -9.30 -8.29 -0.65
N PHE A 66 -10.34 -8.68 0.07
CA PHE A 66 -10.56 -10.06 0.51
C PHE A 66 -11.83 -10.60 -0.10
N ARG A 67 -11.70 -11.75 -0.76
CA ARG A 67 -12.81 -12.45 -1.39
C ARG A 67 -12.94 -13.84 -0.83
N HIS A 68 -14.18 -14.25 -0.56
CA HIS A 68 -14.53 -15.61 -0.24
C HIS A 68 -15.70 -16.02 -1.14
N GLU A 69 -15.50 -17.00 -1.99
CA GLU A 69 -16.42 -17.36 -3.07
C GLU A 69 -16.67 -16.14 -3.95
N ASN A 70 -17.88 -15.60 -4.02
CA ASN A 70 -18.22 -14.41 -4.81
C ASN A 70 -18.52 -13.20 -3.93
N ARG A 71 -18.05 -13.20 -2.67
CA ARG A 71 -18.32 -12.12 -1.72
C ARG A 71 -17.03 -11.43 -1.34
N PHE A 72 -17.10 -10.11 -1.26
CA PHE A 72 -15.98 -9.28 -0.82
C PHE A 72 -16.23 -8.76 0.59
N LEU A 73 -15.16 -8.72 1.39
CA LEU A 73 -15.22 -8.08 2.70
C LEU A 73 -15.52 -6.60 2.53
N ARG A 74 -16.50 -6.12 3.29
CA ARG A 74 -16.83 -4.70 3.38
C ARG A 74 -16.89 -4.33 4.86
N TYR A 75 -16.28 -3.21 5.21
CA TYR A 75 -16.31 -2.74 6.59
C TYR A 75 -16.50 -1.23 6.63
N VAL A 76 -16.91 -0.72 7.80
CA VAL A 76 -17.08 0.70 8.04
C VAL A 76 -15.94 1.16 8.94
N ARG A 77 -15.23 2.21 8.53
CA ARG A 77 -14.11 2.74 9.29
C ARG A 77 -14.59 3.35 10.60
N GLY A 78 -13.94 2.97 11.70
CA GLY A 78 -14.25 3.50 13.02
C GLY A 78 -13.64 4.89 13.23
N LYS A 79 -14.12 5.60 14.25
CA LYS A 79 -13.62 6.93 14.60
C LYS A 79 -12.18 6.93 15.09
N LYS A 80 -11.65 5.78 15.48
CA LYS A 80 -10.28 5.61 15.96
C LYS A 80 -9.29 5.26 14.87
N SER A 81 -9.74 5.17 13.60
CA SER A 81 -8.83 4.94 12.49
C SER A 81 -7.85 6.11 12.34
N GLY A 82 -6.65 5.83 11.84
CA GLY A 82 -5.62 6.84 11.68
C GLY A 82 -5.98 7.97 10.71
N GLU A 83 -6.91 7.71 9.79
CA GLU A 83 -7.37 8.72 8.83
C GLU A 83 -8.77 9.17 9.19
N GLN A 84 -8.85 10.28 9.90
CA GLN A 84 -10.13 10.81 10.40
C GLN A 84 -11.10 11.22 9.28
N ARG A 85 -10.58 11.63 8.13
CA ARG A 85 -11.41 12.01 6.99
C ARG A 85 -12.24 10.84 6.46
N LEU A 86 -11.77 9.61 6.71
CA LEU A 86 -12.42 8.39 6.26
C LEU A 86 -13.26 7.71 7.37
N ALA A 87 -13.30 8.29 8.56
CA ALA A 87 -14.09 7.74 9.66
C ALA A 87 -15.57 7.62 9.25
N SER A 88 -16.20 6.50 9.62
CA SER A 88 -17.59 6.16 9.32
C SER A 88 -17.90 5.89 7.84
N LYS A 89 -16.89 5.93 6.95
CA LYS A 89 -17.04 5.56 5.55
C LYS A 89 -16.80 4.07 5.36
N ALA A 90 -17.55 3.46 4.45
CA ALA A 90 -17.37 2.05 4.11
C ALA A 90 -16.15 1.85 3.19
N SER A 91 -15.47 0.73 3.35
CA SER A 91 -14.34 0.35 2.50
C SER A 91 -14.38 -1.14 2.22
N ILE A 92 -13.81 -1.54 1.08
CA ILE A 92 -13.63 -2.95 0.72
C ILE A 92 -12.16 -3.37 0.83
N GLY A 93 -11.26 -2.44 1.08
CA GLY A 93 -9.83 -2.73 1.14
C GLY A 93 -9.18 -2.25 2.41
N ILE A 94 -8.09 -2.92 2.77
CA ILE A 94 -7.24 -2.55 3.90
C ILE A 94 -5.93 -2.06 3.32
N GLY A 95 -5.63 -0.78 3.56
CA GLY A 95 -4.40 -0.15 3.10
C GLY A 95 -3.48 0.18 4.25
N GLY A 96 -2.21 0.36 3.93
CA GLY A 96 -1.23 0.76 4.92
C GLY A 96 0.12 1.05 4.27
N HIS A 97 1.06 1.49 5.08
CA HIS A 97 2.39 1.87 4.62
C HIS A 97 3.36 0.70 4.81
N ILE A 98 4.34 0.61 3.91
CA ILE A 98 5.52 -0.22 4.13
C ILE A 98 6.50 0.66 4.91
N ASN A 99 6.95 0.22 6.07
CA ASN A 99 7.86 1.00 6.90
C ASN A 99 9.24 0.36 7.03
N GLN A 100 10.18 1.09 7.61
CA GLN A 100 11.56 0.63 7.74
C GLN A 100 11.71 -0.60 8.63
N ASP A 101 10.83 -0.79 9.60
CA ASP A 101 10.85 -1.97 10.45
C ASP A 101 10.56 -3.25 9.66
N ASP A 102 9.81 -3.13 8.56
CA ASP A 102 9.54 -4.27 7.67
C ASP A 102 10.83 -4.78 7.03
N ALA A 103 11.78 -3.90 6.72
CA ALA A 103 13.09 -4.31 6.22
C ALA A 103 13.87 -5.11 7.27
N ALA A 104 13.78 -4.73 8.54
CA ALA A 104 14.43 -5.45 9.64
C ALA A 104 13.82 -6.83 9.89
N GLN A 105 12.53 -7.01 9.56
CA GLN A 105 11.82 -8.29 9.74
C GLN A 105 11.84 -9.16 8.48
N ALA A 106 12.35 -8.65 7.37
CA ALA A 106 12.44 -9.39 6.11
C ALA A 106 13.41 -10.56 6.20
N SER A 107 13.21 -11.57 5.39
CA SER A 107 14.07 -12.75 5.31
C SER A 107 14.33 -13.14 3.85
N LEU A 108 15.15 -14.17 3.64
CA LEU A 108 15.40 -14.70 2.30
C LEU A 108 14.13 -15.25 1.62
N GLN A 109 13.15 -15.64 2.42
CA GLN A 109 11.89 -16.21 1.92
C GLN A 109 10.79 -15.17 1.75
N ARG A 110 11.00 -13.98 2.30
CA ARG A 110 9.98 -12.94 2.32
C ARG A 110 10.65 -11.56 2.30
N ASP A 111 10.41 -10.83 1.23
CA ASP A 111 11.01 -9.52 1.03
C ASP A 111 10.35 -8.44 1.93
N THR A 112 10.95 -7.27 1.95
CA THR A 112 10.48 -6.13 2.74
C THR A 112 9.03 -5.76 2.41
N TYR A 113 8.69 -5.74 1.12
CA TYR A 113 7.35 -5.36 0.69
C TYR A 113 6.29 -6.33 1.22
N MET A 114 6.46 -7.64 1.01
CA MET A 114 5.49 -8.63 1.48
C MET A 114 5.45 -8.72 3.00
N THR A 115 6.57 -8.50 3.67
CA THR A 115 6.61 -8.40 5.13
C THR A 115 5.68 -7.28 5.62
N GLY A 116 5.75 -6.12 4.98
CA GLY A 116 4.88 -4.98 5.30
C GLY A 116 3.42 -5.24 5.00
N VAL A 117 3.11 -5.87 3.86
CA VAL A 117 1.74 -6.24 3.49
C VAL A 117 1.13 -7.12 4.58
N GLU A 118 1.83 -8.16 4.99
CA GLU A 118 1.32 -9.09 6.00
C GLU A 118 1.20 -8.45 7.38
N ARG A 119 2.14 -7.59 7.75
CA ARG A 119 2.04 -6.85 9.01
C ARG A 119 0.78 -5.99 9.06
N GLU A 120 0.51 -5.23 8.01
CA GLU A 120 -0.69 -4.37 7.93
C GLU A 120 -1.97 -5.19 8.01
N ILE A 121 -2.02 -6.32 7.32
CA ILE A 121 -3.20 -7.19 7.36
C ILE A 121 -3.38 -7.77 8.77
N ASN A 122 -2.30 -8.24 9.40
CA ASN A 122 -2.37 -8.86 10.72
C ASN A 122 -2.73 -7.85 11.82
N GLU A 123 -2.45 -6.57 11.63
CA GLU A 123 -2.88 -5.52 12.55
C GLU A 123 -4.40 -5.29 12.51
N GLU A 124 -5.04 -5.56 11.37
CA GLU A 124 -6.44 -5.27 11.15
C GLU A 124 -7.34 -6.51 11.20
N LEU A 125 -6.83 -7.68 10.81
CA LEU A 125 -7.62 -8.89 10.65
C LEU A 125 -6.92 -10.12 11.19
N VAL A 126 -7.74 -11.11 11.55
CA VAL A 126 -7.30 -12.49 11.76
C VAL A 126 -7.92 -13.33 10.65
N ILE A 127 -7.09 -13.96 9.83
CA ILE A 127 -7.55 -14.84 8.76
C ILE A 127 -7.46 -16.28 9.25
N ALA A 128 -8.61 -16.94 9.35
CA ALA A 128 -8.67 -18.35 9.68
C ALA A 128 -8.68 -19.15 8.36
N GLY A 129 -7.85 -20.20 8.31
CA GLY A 129 -7.76 -21.04 7.12
C GLY A 129 -6.73 -20.56 6.11
N ASN A 130 -6.79 -21.11 4.92
CA ASN A 130 -5.84 -20.83 3.86
C ASN A 130 -6.33 -19.75 2.90
N TYR A 131 -5.39 -19.13 2.19
CA TYR A 131 -5.72 -18.16 1.16
C TYR A 131 -4.63 -18.15 0.09
N THR A 132 -4.98 -17.65 -1.08
CA THR A 132 -4.02 -17.27 -2.11
C THR A 132 -4.07 -15.77 -2.27
N GLN A 133 -2.97 -15.16 -2.72
CA GLN A 133 -2.95 -13.73 -3.00
C GLN A 133 -2.23 -13.44 -4.31
N ARG A 134 -2.65 -12.37 -4.98
CA ARG A 134 -1.98 -11.88 -6.19
C ARG A 134 -2.22 -10.38 -6.33
N VAL A 135 -1.29 -9.70 -6.98
CA VAL A 135 -1.47 -8.30 -7.37
C VAL A 135 -2.35 -8.25 -8.62
N ILE A 136 -3.40 -7.45 -8.59
CA ILE A 136 -4.36 -7.37 -9.70
C ILE A 136 -4.38 -6.01 -10.37
N ALA A 137 -3.96 -4.94 -9.68
CA ALA A 137 -4.01 -3.59 -10.25
C ALA A 137 -3.10 -2.65 -9.47
N LEU A 138 -2.79 -1.52 -10.11
CA LEU A 138 -2.20 -0.35 -9.46
C LEU A 138 -3.20 0.80 -9.53
N ILE A 139 -3.14 1.68 -8.53
CA ILE A 139 -4.02 2.85 -8.46
C ILE A 139 -3.17 4.10 -8.33
N ASN A 140 -3.43 5.09 -9.19
CA ASN A 140 -2.87 6.43 -9.04
C ASN A 140 -3.97 7.47 -9.25
N ASP A 141 -4.09 8.38 -8.29
CA ASP A 141 -5.07 9.46 -8.37
C ASP A 141 -4.40 10.78 -7.98
N ASP A 142 -3.95 11.52 -8.99
CA ASP A 142 -3.30 12.82 -8.79
C ASP A 142 -4.30 13.97 -8.60
N SER A 143 -5.60 13.70 -8.59
CA SER A 143 -6.63 14.74 -8.50
C SER A 143 -6.77 15.36 -7.11
N ASN A 144 -6.11 14.78 -6.09
CA ASN A 144 -6.17 15.29 -4.73
C ASN A 144 -4.81 15.16 -4.05
N GLU A 145 -4.66 15.85 -2.92
CA GLU A 145 -3.38 15.89 -2.19
C GLU A 145 -2.92 14.53 -1.68
N VAL A 146 -3.84 13.69 -1.25
CA VAL A 146 -3.52 12.34 -0.77
C VAL A 146 -2.99 11.49 -1.92
N GLY A 147 -3.68 11.47 -3.04
CA GLY A 147 -3.28 10.68 -4.20
C GLY A 147 -1.97 11.10 -4.82
N GLN A 148 -1.63 12.40 -4.73
CA GLN A 148 -0.37 12.90 -5.30
C GLN A 148 0.87 12.30 -4.63
N VAL A 149 0.77 11.88 -3.38
CA VAL A 149 1.89 11.33 -2.61
C VAL A 149 1.76 9.82 -2.36
N HIS A 150 0.76 9.15 -2.94
CA HIS A 150 0.53 7.72 -2.78
C HIS A 150 0.39 7.01 -4.13
N LEU A 151 0.80 5.76 -4.17
CA LEU A 151 0.54 4.85 -5.29
C LEU A 151 0.09 3.52 -4.71
N GLY A 152 -1.14 3.13 -5.03
CA GLY A 152 -1.74 1.92 -4.49
C GLY A 152 -1.36 0.68 -5.29
N VAL A 153 -1.08 -0.41 -4.58
CA VAL A 153 -0.86 -1.73 -5.16
C VAL A 153 -1.98 -2.63 -4.64
N VAL A 154 -2.89 -3.02 -5.52
CA VAL A 154 -4.08 -3.78 -5.12
C VAL A 154 -3.77 -5.27 -5.13
N HIS A 155 -3.91 -5.89 -3.96
CA HIS A 155 -3.78 -7.33 -3.76
C HIS A 155 -5.15 -7.94 -3.60
N LEU A 156 -5.40 -9.04 -4.30
CA LEU A 156 -6.59 -9.86 -4.07
C LEU A 156 -6.21 -11.05 -3.20
N PHE A 157 -6.81 -11.14 -2.03
CA PHE A 157 -6.71 -12.28 -1.12
C PHE A 157 -7.95 -13.12 -1.31
N ASP A 158 -7.77 -14.31 -1.87
CA ASP A 158 -8.87 -15.23 -2.14
C ASP A 158 -8.88 -16.30 -1.04
N LEU A 159 -9.90 -16.24 -0.20
CA LEU A 159 -10.01 -17.07 0.99
C LEU A 159 -10.73 -18.38 0.66
N ASP A 160 -10.27 -19.47 1.27
CA ASP A 160 -10.91 -20.79 1.16
C ASP A 160 -12.26 -20.85 1.86
#